data_b156bf118f05bb99700a199f1e26a66d
#
_entry.id   b156bf118f05bb99700a199f1e26a66d
#
_cell.length_a   1.000
_cell.length_b   1.000
_cell.length_c   1.000
_cell.angle_alpha   90.00
_cell.angle_beta   90.00
_cell.angle_gamma   90.00
#
_symmetry.space_group_name_H-M   'P 1'
#
loop_
_entity.id
_entity.type
_entity.pdbx_description
1 polymer ?
#
loop_
_entity_poly.entity_id
_entity_poly.type
_entity_poly.pdbx_seq_one_letter_code
_entity_poly.pdbx_strand_id
1 'polypeptide(L)'
;MCCSGLEEVEDLPEDLLQDPTWHRSGHTARGRDGCRVPLPWHGPVPPFGFAADDVQPWLPQPRHWAARTVQAESDDPNSMLSLYRNALTLRHSLEALGDGEMSWLDSPPEVLVFHRGHGLACAVNLGEKPWELPEHKRLLLASETLQDGKLAPDTAAWLEV
;
A
#
# COMPACT_ATOMS: atom_id res chain seq x y z
N MET A 1 -5.92 5.88 -0.46
CA MET A 1 -5.07 4.87 -1.13
C MET A 1 -5.63 3.52 -0.72
N CYS A 2 -6.02 2.69 -1.66
CA CYS A 2 -6.60 1.37 -1.35
C CYS A 2 -5.48 0.37 -1.04
N CYS A 3 -5.73 -0.58 -0.12
CA CYS A 3 -4.75 -1.63 0.22
C CYS A 3 -4.42 -2.61 -0.93
N SER A 4 -5.01 -2.45 -2.10
CA SER A 4 -4.66 -3.14 -3.34
C SER A 4 -3.69 -2.34 -4.24
N GLY A 5 -3.13 -1.23 -3.78
CA GLY A 5 -2.19 -0.42 -4.57
C GLY A 5 -2.81 0.20 -5.82
N LEU A 6 -4.11 0.46 -5.82
CA LEU A 6 -4.80 1.11 -6.95
C LEU A 6 -4.41 2.59 -7.01
N GLU A 7 -4.06 3.02 -8.22
CA GLU A 7 -3.84 4.42 -8.54
C GLU A 7 -5.15 5.21 -8.60
N GLU A 8 -5.06 6.53 -8.48
CA GLU A 8 -6.15 7.44 -8.76
C GLU A 8 -6.43 7.48 -10.28
N VAL A 9 -7.69 7.45 -10.66
CA VAL A 9 -8.09 7.52 -12.08
C VAL A 9 -8.22 9.00 -12.47
N GLU A 10 -7.21 9.54 -13.12
CA GLU A 10 -7.13 10.97 -13.45
C GLU A 10 -7.90 11.33 -14.73
N ASP A 11 -8.15 10.39 -15.63
CA ASP A 11 -8.73 10.58 -16.97
C ASP A 11 -10.25 10.34 -17.04
N LEU A 12 -10.96 10.48 -15.91
CA LEU A 12 -12.43 10.36 -15.89
C LEU A 12 -13.09 11.37 -16.84
N PRO A 13 -14.15 10.99 -17.55
CA PRO A 13 -14.98 11.92 -18.32
C PRO A 13 -15.52 13.07 -17.46
N GLU A 14 -15.48 14.29 -17.97
CA GLU A 14 -15.88 15.50 -17.22
C GLU A 14 -17.33 15.51 -16.79
N ASP A 15 -18.21 14.91 -17.57
CA ASP A 15 -19.64 14.76 -17.30
C ASP A 15 -19.94 13.82 -16.13
N LEU A 16 -18.98 13.00 -15.74
CA LEU A 16 -19.07 12.12 -14.56
C LEU A 16 -18.52 12.77 -13.28
N LEU A 17 -17.87 13.93 -13.38
CA LEU A 17 -17.28 14.59 -12.21
C LEU A 17 -18.36 15.27 -11.36
N GLN A 18 -18.43 14.87 -10.08
CA GLN A 18 -19.40 15.37 -9.12
C GLN A 18 -18.76 15.96 -7.86
N ASP A 19 -17.43 15.94 -7.76
CA ASP A 19 -16.76 16.54 -6.61
C ASP A 19 -17.05 18.04 -6.55
N PRO A 20 -17.44 18.59 -5.39
CA PRO A 20 -17.67 20.02 -5.23
C PRO A 20 -16.49 20.90 -5.64
N THR A 21 -15.27 20.38 -5.59
CA THR A 21 -14.07 21.09 -6.04
C THR A 21 -14.12 21.39 -7.54
N TRP A 22 -14.61 20.46 -8.36
CA TRP A 22 -14.80 20.64 -9.79
C TRP A 22 -15.68 21.86 -10.09
N HIS A 23 -16.83 21.93 -9.44
CA HIS A 23 -17.77 23.05 -9.63
C HIS A 23 -17.25 24.37 -9.05
N ARG A 24 -16.65 24.35 -7.85
CA ARG A 24 -16.14 25.57 -7.17
C ARG A 24 -14.94 26.17 -7.87
N SER A 25 -14.10 25.37 -8.51
CA SER A 25 -12.92 25.83 -9.25
C SER A 25 -13.24 26.39 -10.64
N GLY A 26 -14.50 26.39 -11.06
CA GLY A 26 -14.87 26.71 -12.44
C GLY A 26 -14.35 25.67 -13.43
N HIS A 27 -14.39 24.41 -13.06
CA HIS A 27 -13.96 23.25 -13.89
C HIS A 27 -12.46 23.21 -14.20
N THR A 28 -11.64 23.69 -13.26
CA THR A 28 -10.17 23.68 -13.40
C THR A 28 -9.47 22.65 -12.51
N ALA A 29 -10.12 22.22 -11.41
CA ALA A 29 -9.58 21.21 -10.48
C ALA A 29 -10.56 20.03 -10.35
N ARG A 30 -10.14 18.84 -10.76
CA ARG A 30 -11.00 17.65 -10.87
C ARG A 30 -11.53 17.11 -9.53
N GLY A 31 -10.90 17.48 -8.41
CA GLY A 31 -11.30 16.99 -7.09
C GLY A 31 -10.89 15.54 -6.84
N ARG A 32 -11.74 14.77 -6.16
CA ARG A 32 -11.41 13.41 -5.68
C ARG A 32 -12.24 12.31 -6.35
N ASP A 33 -12.92 12.56 -7.44
CA ASP A 33 -13.75 11.51 -8.07
C ASP A 33 -12.90 10.33 -8.54
N GLY A 34 -11.66 10.58 -8.97
CA GLY A 34 -10.71 9.53 -9.33
C GLY A 34 -10.40 8.51 -8.20
N CYS A 35 -10.48 8.96 -6.94
CA CYS A 35 -10.33 8.09 -5.78
C CYS A 35 -11.61 7.34 -5.39
N ARG A 36 -12.74 7.63 -6.03
CA ARG A 36 -14.06 7.04 -5.74
C ARG A 36 -14.47 5.95 -6.72
N VAL A 37 -13.61 5.65 -7.70
CA VAL A 37 -13.84 4.55 -8.63
C VAL A 37 -14.01 3.24 -7.84
N PRO A 38 -15.04 2.44 -8.16
CA PRO A 38 -15.34 1.23 -7.41
C PRO A 38 -14.18 0.25 -7.31
N LEU A 39 -14.02 -0.40 -6.16
CA LEU A 39 -13.00 -1.40 -5.92
C LEU A 39 -13.24 -2.64 -6.81
N PRO A 40 -12.22 -3.15 -7.51
CA PRO A 40 -12.33 -4.37 -8.28
C PRO A 40 -12.24 -5.61 -7.35
N TRP A 41 -13.28 -6.45 -7.34
CA TRP A 41 -13.33 -7.63 -6.48
C TRP A 41 -12.81 -8.89 -7.17
N HIS A 42 -13.35 -9.20 -8.36
CA HIS A 42 -13.01 -10.42 -9.09
C HIS A 42 -13.36 -10.30 -10.58
N GLY A 43 -12.87 -11.26 -11.36
CA GLY A 43 -13.16 -11.35 -12.79
C GLY A 43 -12.19 -10.55 -13.67
N PRO A 44 -12.18 -10.82 -14.99
CA PRO A 44 -11.21 -10.26 -15.92
C PRO A 44 -11.62 -8.92 -16.56
N VAL A 45 -12.86 -8.47 -16.34
CA VAL A 45 -13.41 -7.26 -16.97
C VAL A 45 -14.29 -6.47 -15.99
N PRO A 46 -14.41 -5.14 -16.15
CA PRO A 46 -15.39 -4.35 -15.42
C PRO A 46 -16.81 -4.91 -15.57
N PRO A 47 -17.63 -4.84 -14.54
CA PRO A 47 -17.45 -4.12 -13.27
C PRO A 47 -16.66 -4.88 -12.19
N PHE A 48 -15.87 -5.89 -12.54
CA PHE A 48 -15.02 -6.68 -11.63
C PHE A 48 -15.76 -7.15 -10.36
N GLY A 49 -16.97 -7.64 -10.52
CA GLY A 49 -17.80 -8.13 -9.40
C GLY A 49 -18.28 -7.06 -8.42
N PHE A 50 -18.09 -5.78 -8.71
CA PHE A 50 -18.65 -4.68 -7.90
C PHE A 50 -20.17 -4.58 -8.04
N ALA A 51 -20.68 -4.84 -9.22
CA ALA A 51 -22.12 -4.85 -9.55
C ALA A 51 -22.41 -6.06 -10.46
N ALA A 52 -23.68 -6.28 -10.79
CA ALA A 52 -24.05 -7.26 -11.80
C ALA A 52 -23.46 -6.88 -13.17
N ASP A 53 -23.17 -7.87 -14.03
CA ASP A 53 -22.43 -7.67 -15.27
C ASP A 53 -23.10 -6.71 -16.27
N ASP A 54 -24.43 -6.54 -16.17
CA ASP A 54 -25.25 -5.62 -16.96
C ASP A 54 -25.40 -4.22 -16.36
N VAL A 55 -24.84 -4.00 -15.16
CA VAL A 55 -24.90 -2.72 -14.44
C VAL A 55 -23.59 -1.97 -14.56
N GLN A 56 -23.66 -0.78 -15.13
CA GLN A 56 -22.51 0.10 -15.24
C GLN A 56 -22.37 0.97 -13.96
N PRO A 57 -21.26 0.90 -13.23
CA PRO A 57 -21.00 1.81 -12.11
C PRO A 57 -20.97 3.28 -12.59
N TRP A 58 -21.27 4.20 -11.66
CA TRP A 58 -21.17 5.63 -11.95
C TRP A 58 -19.81 6.02 -12.54
N LEU A 59 -18.70 5.60 -11.91
CA LEU A 59 -17.35 5.85 -12.40
C LEU A 59 -16.79 4.59 -13.07
N PRO A 60 -16.25 4.69 -14.29
CA PRO A 60 -15.71 3.54 -15.00
C PRO A 60 -14.42 3.04 -14.37
N GLN A 61 -14.29 1.72 -14.27
CA GLN A 61 -13.09 1.06 -13.79
C GLN A 61 -12.12 0.82 -14.96
N PRO A 62 -10.82 1.18 -14.83
CA PRO A 62 -9.82 0.88 -15.84
C PRO A 62 -9.67 -0.63 -16.08
N ARG A 63 -9.59 -1.06 -17.34
CA ARG A 63 -9.48 -2.48 -17.69
C ARG A 63 -8.23 -3.16 -17.13
N HIS A 64 -7.12 -2.43 -16.99
CA HIS A 64 -5.88 -2.96 -16.44
C HIS A 64 -5.98 -3.30 -14.94
N TRP A 65 -7.01 -2.86 -14.24
CA TRP A 65 -7.28 -3.26 -12.86
C TRP A 65 -7.64 -4.74 -12.70
N ALA A 66 -7.79 -5.51 -13.78
CA ALA A 66 -7.95 -6.96 -13.73
C ALA A 66 -6.85 -7.65 -12.91
N ALA A 67 -5.60 -7.15 -13.00
CA ALA A 67 -4.46 -7.65 -12.22
C ALA A 67 -4.46 -7.15 -10.75
N ARG A 68 -5.33 -6.21 -10.41
CA ARG A 68 -5.46 -5.58 -9.09
C ARG A 68 -6.79 -5.92 -8.41
N THR A 69 -7.51 -6.91 -8.89
CA THR A 69 -8.70 -7.40 -8.20
C THR A 69 -8.32 -8.04 -6.88
N VAL A 70 -9.21 -7.96 -5.89
CA VAL A 70 -9.01 -8.64 -4.60
C VAL A 70 -8.73 -10.13 -4.79
N GLN A 71 -9.38 -10.76 -5.79
CA GLN A 71 -9.13 -12.16 -6.14
C GLN A 71 -7.69 -12.36 -6.62
N ALA A 72 -7.24 -11.63 -7.64
CA ALA A 72 -5.90 -11.76 -8.20
C ALA A 72 -4.81 -11.50 -7.15
N GLU A 73 -4.97 -10.45 -6.34
CA GLU A 73 -4.00 -10.12 -5.30
C GLU A 73 -4.03 -11.10 -4.11
N SER A 74 -5.15 -11.76 -3.84
CA SER A 74 -5.22 -12.78 -2.77
C SER A 74 -4.44 -14.04 -3.12
N ASP A 75 -4.28 -14.32 -4.41
CA ASP A 75 -3.55 -15.48 -4.93
C ASP A 75 -2.03 -15.18 -5.09
N ASP A 76 -1.64 -13.90 -4.98
CA ASP A 76 -0.25 -13.45 -5.07
C ASP A 76 0.33 -13.08 -3.69
N PRO A 77 1.28 -13.85 -3.14
CA PRO A 77 1.90 -13.55 -1.85
C PRO A 77 2.73 -12.25 -1.85
N ASN A 78 3.12 -11.73 -3.01
CA ASN A 78 3.89 -10.50 -3.17
C ASN A 78 3.01 -9.29 -3.47
N SER A 79 1.70 -9.45 -3.50
CA SER A 79 0.77 -8.35 -3.75
C SER A 79 0.72 -7.36 -2.58
N MET A 80 0.27 -6.14 -2.89
CA MET A 80 0.03 -5.11 -1.87
C MET A 80 -1.02 -5.56 -0.84
N LEU A 81 -2.07 -6.24 -1.28
CA LEU A 81 -3.10 -6.80 -0.38
C LEU A 81 -2.50 -7.81 0.60
N SER A 82 -1.64 -8.71 0.11
CA SER A 82 -0.94 -9.69 0.93
C SER A 82 0.02 -9.03 1.92
N LEU A 83 0.76 -8.01 1.49
CA LEU A 83 1.61 -7.21 2.37
C LEU A 83 0.81 -6.58 3.52
N TYR A 84 -0.32 -5.92 3.21
CA TYR A 84 -1.18 -5.31 4.23
C TYR A 84 -1.78 -6.34 5.19
N ARG A 85 -2.25 -7.47 4.69
CA ARG A 85 -2.78 -8.56 5.54
C ARG A 85 -1.72 -9.08 6.51
N ASN A 86 -0.50 -9.31 6.02
CA ASN A 86 0.62 -9.77 6.83
C ASN A 86 1.02 -8.71 7.87
N ALA A 87 1.13 -7.44 7.47
CA ALA A 87 1.44 -6.34 8.38
C ALA A 87 0.39 -6.20 9.49
N LEU A 88 -0.90 -6.25 9.16
CA LEU A 88 -1.97 -6.18 10.15
C LEU A 88 -2.00 -7.41 11.08
N THR A 89 -1.74 -8.60 10.54
CA THR A 89 -1.64 -9.83 11.34
C THR A 89 -0.50 -9.73 12.33
N LEU A 90 0.70 -9.33 11.88
CA LEU A 90 1.84 -9.10 12.76
C LEU A 90 1.55 -8.03 13.80
N ARG A 91 0.93 -6.91 13.39
CA ARG A 91 0.56 -5.83 14.31
C ARG A 91 -0.35 -6.30 15.45
N HIS A 92 -1.28 -7.20 15.17
CA HIS A 92 -2.18 -7.75 16.19
C HIS A 92 -1.53 -8.82 17.08
N SER A 93 -0.52 -9.52 16.56
CA SER A 93 0.14 -10.63 17.27
C SER A 93 1.38 -10.21 18.07
N LEU A 94 2.02 -9.09 17.71
CA LEU A 94 3.25 -8.63 18.35
C LEU A 94 2.94 -7.63 19.47
N GLU A 95 3.21 -8.00 20.71
CA GLU A 95 3.05 -7.13 21.88
C GLU A 95 3.85 -5.82 21.74
N ALA A 96 5.03 -5.88 21.12
CA ALA A 96 5.87 -4.73 20.84
C ALA A 96 5.19 -3.63 20.01
N LEU A 97 4.18 -3.96 19.21
CA LEU A 97 3.40 -3.01 18.41
C LEU A 97 2.14 -2.45 19.12
N GLY A 98 1.92 -2.84 20.38
CA GLY A 98 0.90 -2.25 21.26
C GLY A 98 1.39 -0.94 21.89
N ASP A 99 1.30 -0.86 23.22
CA ASP A 99 1.64 0.35 24.01
C ASP A 99 3.14 0.49 24.32
N GLY A 100 4.00 -0.27 23.62
CA GLY A 100 5.45 -0.26 23.83
C GLY A 100 6.09 1.10 23.53
N GLU A 101 7.17 1.39 24.26
CA GLU A 101 8.00 2.57 24.01
C GLU A 101 8.65 2.53 22.65
N MET A 102 8.93 3.71 22.08
CA MET A 102 9.68 3.87 20.83
C MET A 102 11.00 4.59 21.12
N SER A 103 12.08 4.08 20.58
CA SER A 103 13.39 4.74 20.61
C SER A 103 14.06 4.71 19.24
N TRP A 104 14.65 5.84 18.86
CA TRP A 104 15.42 5.94 17.64
C TRP A 104 16.78 5.28 17.81
N LEU A 105 17.27 4.68 16.72
CA LEU A 105 18.64 4.18 16.61
C LEU A 105 19.45 5.09 15.69
N ASP A 106 20.76 5.13 15.90
CA ASP A 106 21.67 5.83 15.00
C ASP A 106 21.65 5.17 13.62
N SER A 107 21.48 6.00 12.61
CA SER A 107 21.40 5.59 11.21
C SER A 107 21.84 6.74 10.29
N PRO A 108 22.20 6.45 9.03
CA PRO A 108 22.47 7.51 8.04
C PRO A 108 21.27 8.46 7.88
N PRO A 109 21.47 9.71 7.44
CA PRO A 109 20.40 10.72 7.35
C PRO A 109 19.18 10.29 6.49
N GLU A 110 19.41 9.43 5.52
CA GLU A 110 18.39 8.95 4.58
C GLU A 110 17.74 7.62 5.03
N VAL A 111 18.11 7.11 6.21
CA VAL A 111 17.60 5.86 6.75
C VAL A 111 16.97 6.12 8.12
N LEU A 112 15.77 5.62 8.34
CA LEU A 112 15.13 5.65 9.63
C LEU A 112 15.22 4.27 10.26
N VAL A 113 15.73 4.20 11.50
CA VAL A 113 15.71 2.97 12.28
C VAL A 113 15.20 3.26 13.68
N PHE A 114 14.22 2.49 14.13
CA PHE A 114 13.71 2.63 15.49
C PHE A 114 13.30 1.28 16.08
N HIS A 115 13.42 1.19 17.39
CA HIS A 115 12.88 0.10 18.20
C HIS A 115 11.46 0.40 18.66
N ARG A 116 10.66 -0.64 18.76
CA ARG A 116 9.34 -0.62 19.40
C ARG A 116 9.26 -1.72 20.44
N GLY A 117 8.99 -1.34 21.69
CA GLY A 117 8.83 -2.29 22.78
C GLY A 117 10.00 -3.27 22.88
N HIS A 118 9.70 -4.50 23.26
CA HIS A 118 10.69 -5.55 23.45
C HIS A 118 10.84 -6.37 22.16
N GLY A 119 11.99 -6.23 21.51
CA GLY A 119 12.42 -7.16 20.45
C GLY A 119 11.89 -6.86 19.03
N LEU A 120 11.39 -5.66 18.76
CA LEU A 120 11.03 -5.23 17.40
C LEU A 120 11.87 -4.03 16.97
N ALA A 121 12.45 -4.09 15.77
CA ALA A 121 12.98 -2.93 15.08
C ALA A 121 12.26 -2.71 13.74
N CYS A 122 12.12 -1.45 13.36
CA CYS A 122 11.70 -1.05 12.03
C CYS A 122 12.83 -0.28 11.37
N ALA A 123 13.12 -0.62 10.12
CA ALA A 123 14.09 0.08 9.28
C ALA A 123 13.40 0.56 8.00
N VAL A 124 13.64 1.80 7.60
CA VAL A 124 13.11 2.42 6.36
C VAL A 124 14.26 3.07 5.63
N ASN A 125 14.50 2.65 4.39
CA ASN A 125 15.50 3.24 3.53
C ASN A 125 14.84 4.23 2.57
N LEU A 126 15.08 5.51 2.78
CA LEU A 126 14.62 6.62 1.92
C LEU A 126 15.74 7.11 0.99
N GLY A 127 16.92 6.47 1.05
CA GLY A 127 18.08 6.81 0.23
C GLY A 127 18.02 6.16 -1.16
N GLU A 128 18.95 6.57 -2.01
CA GLU A 128 19.07 6.07 -3.39
C GLU A 128 19.84 4.75 -3.53
N LYS A 129 20.45 4.27 -2.45
CA LYS A 129 21.31 3.06 -2.47
C LYS A 129 20.78 2.00 -1.51
N PRO A 130 20.96 0.71 -1.86
CA PRO A 130 20.66 -0.38 -0.93
C PRO A 130 21.43 -0.23 0.37
N TRP A 131 20.74 -0.38 1.50
CA TRP A 131 21.30 -0.24 2.83
C TRP A 131 21.30 -1.57 3.59
N GLU A 132 22.36 -1.83 4.34
CA GLU A 132 22.53 -3.05 5.12
C GLU A 132 21.70 -2.99 6.40
N LEU A 133 20.85 -3.98 6.62
CA LEU A 133 20.00 -4.05 7.82
C LEU A 133 20.85 -4.16 9.09
N PRO A 134 20.38 -3.60 10.22
CA PRO A 134 21.03 -3.82 11.51
C PRO A 134 21.00 -5.30 11.90
N GLU A 135 21.84 -5.68 12.87
CA GLU A 135 21.83 -7.04 13.41
C GLU A 135 20.44 -7.40 13.92
N HIS A 136 19.93 -8.55 13.49
CA HIS A 136 18.60 -9.03 13.81
C HIS A 136 18.54 -10.56 13.83
N LYS A 137 17.57 -11.10 14.56
CA LYS A 137 17.32 -12.55 14.64
C LYS A 137 16.54 -13.05 13.43
N ARG A 138 15.54 -12.28 13.01
CA ARG A 138 14.64 -12.66 11.94
C ARG A 138 14.02 -11.46 11.23
N LEU A 139 13.92 -11.52 9.91
CA LEU A 139 13.06 -10.64 9.12
C LEU A 139 11.60 -11.06 9.33
N LEU A 140 10.78 -10.16 9.85
CA LEU A 140 9.35 -10.40 10.10
C LEU A 140 8.50 -10.02 8.89
N LEU A 141 8.82 -8.89 8.28
CA LEU A 141 8.11 -8.35 7.11
C LEU A 141 9.06 -7.42 6.36
N ALA A 142 8.96 -7.38 5.05
CA ALA A 142 9.55 -6.33 4.23
C ALA A 142 8.52 -5.86 3.19
N SER A 143 8.58 -4.58 2.83
CA SER A 143 7.71 -4.01 1.78
C SER A 143 8.04 -4.55 0.39
N GLU A 144 9.30 -4.99 0.19
CA GLU A 144 9.78 -5.69 -0.99
C GLU A 144 10.84 -6.73 -0.60
N THR A 145 11.14 -7.65 -1.51
CA THR A 145 12.20 -8.65 -1.30
C THR A 145 13.55 -7.97 -1.14
N LEU A 146 14.31 -8.39 -0.12
CA LEU A 146 15.66 -7.87 0.10
C LEU A 146 16.57 -8.23 -1.09
N GLN A 147 17.40 -7.27 -1.51
CA GLN A 147 18.39 -7.46 -2.56
C GLN A 147 19.75 -7.79 -1.92
N ASP A 148 20.23 -8.99 -2.11
CA ASP A 148 21.48 -9.48 -1.48
C ASP A 148 21.52 -9.25 0.05
N GLY A 149 20.37 -9.42 0.72
CA GLY A 149 20.22 -9.19 2.17
C GLY A 149 20.14 -7.72 2.58
N LYS A 150 20.07 -6.78 1.62
CA LYS A 150 19.99 -5.34 1.85
C LYS A 150 18.60 -4.78 1.55
N LEU A 151 18.27 -3.73 2.26
CA LEU A 151 17.04 -2.98 2.08
C LEU A 151 17.19 -2.04 0.87
N ALA A 152 16.41 -2.26 -0.17
CA ALA A 152 16.43 -1.44 -1.38
C ALA A 152 15.99 0.01 -1.10
N PRO A 153 16.24 0.97 -2.01
CA PRO A 153 15.64 2.31 -1.95
C PRO A 153 14.11 2.25 -1.81
N ASP A 154 13.54 3.22 -1.09
CA ASP A 154 12.10 3.39 -0.86
C ASP A 154 11.39 2.16 -0.26
N THR A 155 12.13 1.36 0.53
CA THR A 155 11.59 0.15 1.16
C THR A 155 11.71 0.16 2.67
N ALA A 156 10.92 -0.67 3.33
CA ALA A 156 10.88 -0.82 4.78
C ALA A 156 10.91 -2.30 5.19
N ALA A 157 11.49 -2.56 6.37
CA ALA A 157 11.51 -3.88 6.99
C ALA A 157 11.17 -3.83 8.48
N TRP A 158 10.48 -4.86 8.96
CA TRP A 158 10.27 -5.16 10.38
C TRP A 158 11.14 -6.34 10.78
N LEU A 159 11.87 -6.17 11.84
CA LEU A 159 12.91 -7.09 12.30
C LEU A 159 12.64 -7.53 13.74
N GLU A 160 12.85 -8.81 14.02
CA GLU A 160 12.98 -9.29 15.38
C GLU A 160 14.44 -9.11 15.83
N VAL A 161 14.65 -8.39 16.94
CA VAL A 161 15.97 -8.07 17.50
C VAL A 161 16.18 -8.64 18.89
#